data_0415afe59c2ce9b08ddfcf88439c8d31
#
_entry.id   0415afe59c2ce9b08ddfcf88439c8d31
#
_cell.length_a   1.000
_cell.length_b   1.000
_cell.length_c   1.000
_cell.angle_alpha   90.00
_cell.angle_beta   90.00
_cell.angle_gamma   90.00
#
_symmetry.space_group_name_H-M   'P 1'
#
loop_
_entity.id
_entity.type
_entity.pdbx_description
1 polymer ?
#
loop_
_entity_poly.entity_id
_entity_poly.type
_entity_poly.pdbx_seq_one_letter_code
_entity_poly.pdbx_strand_id
1 'polypeptide(L)'
;AWKVKCGGERLLLTDAGVLERNGTIEFYGFSNTTELSIYSADADESDFERRILCANGSEEVWEENIFFEELLQPPCNGTGRLYRFALPQNIRRKQDAFLCIEFVGDIANLYHNGKRVADWFYTGEMWRVGLKNFEEKWAGEWLLQIKPLQEDADVYLEERPSYTEGKACKLEKILLEYQCQSCI
;
A
#
# COMPACT_ATOMS: atom_id res chain seq x y z
N ALA A 1 -12.34 -12.54 -4.49
CA ALA A 1 -12.57 -13.97 -4.73
C ALA A 1 -11.68 -14.45 -5.87
N TRP A 2 -11.08 -15.64 -5.73
CA TRP A 2 -10.10 -16.20 -6.65
C TRP A 2 -10.50 -17.61 -7.06
N LYS A 3 -10.52 -17.89 -8.36
CA LYS A 3 -10.74 -19.24 -8.86
C LYS A 3 -9.40 -19.93 -9.10
N VAL A 4 -9.15 -21.07 -8.44
CA VAL A 4 -7.92 -21.86 -8.55
C VAL A 4 -8.23 -23.30 -8.98
N LYS A 5 -7.24 -23.96 -9.57
CA LYS A 5 -7.38 -25.34 -10.08
C LYS A 5 -6.50 -26.36 -9.36
N CYS A 6 -5.59 -25.90 -8.50
CA CYS A 6 -4.71 -26.79 -7.73
C CYS A 6 -5.53 -27.69 -6.79
N GLY A 7 -5.38 -28.99 -6.92
CA GLY A 7 -6.14 -30.00 -6.14
C GLY A 7 -7.63 -30.06 -6.43
N GLY A 8 -8.07 -29.63 -7.61
CA GLY A 8 -9.48 -29.52 -8.02
C GLY A 8 -9.92 -28.07 -8.18
N GLU A 9 -11.08 -27.86 -8.81
CA GLU A 9 -11.63 -26.51 -8.99
C GLU A 9 -12.18 -25.98 -7.66
N ARG A 10 -11.65 -24.82 -7.21
CA ARG A 10 -12.00 -24.19 -5.93
C ARG A 10 -12.18 -22.68 -6.08
N LEU A 11 -13.05 -22.12 -5.26
CA LEU A 11 -13.18 -20.69 -5.07
C LEU A 11 -12.59 -20.31 -3.71
N LEU A 12 -11.66 -19.36 -3.71
CA LEU A 12 -11.01 -18.83 -2.51
C LEU A 12 -11.51 -17.43 -2.24
N LEU A 13 -11.98 -17.17 -1.02
CA LEU A 13 -12.30 -15.83 -0.53
C LEU A 13 -11.24 -15.42 0.47
N THR A 14 -10.52 -14.36 0.16
CA THR A 14 -9.44 -13.77 0.98
C THR A 14 -9.17 -12.34 0.54
N ASP A 15 -8.65 -11.52 1.44
CA ASP A 15 -8.18 -10.17 1.15
C ASP A 15 -6.76 -10.17 0.57
N ALA A 16 -6.05 -11.30 0.68
CA ALA A 16 -4.71 -11.45 0.11
C ALA A 16 -4.75 -11.59 -1.42
N GLY A 17 -3.66 -11.17 -2.07
CA GLY A 17 -3.37 -11.55 -3.45
C GLY A 17 -3.12 -13.07 -3.55
N VAL A 18 -3.59 -13.71 -4.61
CA VAL A 18 -3.47 -15.16 -4.81
C VAL A 18 -2.74 -15.45 -6.11
N LEU A 19 -1.74 -16.31 -6.04
CA LEU A 19 -1.02 -16.81 -7.22
C LEU A 19 -0.92 -18.32 -7.18
N GLU A 20 -1.37 -18.97 -8.25
CA GLU A 20 -1.20 -20.41 -8.44
C GLU A 20 0.06 -20.67 -9.28
N ARG A 21 1.03 -21.40 -8.71
CA ARG A 21 2.28 -21.73 -9.36
C ARG A 21 2.77 -23.12 -8.97
N ASN A 22 3.13 -23.93 -9.96
CA ASN A 22 3.72 -25.28 -9.76
C ASN A 22 2.93 -26.19 -8.80
N GLY A 23 1.61 -26.11 -8.82
CA GLY A 23 0.75 -26.92 -7.96
C GLY A 23 0.67 -26.45 -6.50
N THR A 24 1.14 -25.26 -6.21
CA THR A 24 1.05 -24.57 -4.92
C THR A 24 0.25 -23.29 -5.09
N ILE A 25 -0.55 -22.93 -4.10
CA ILE A 25 -1.25 -21.66 -4.03
C ILE A 25 -0.50 -20.76 -3.04
N GLU A 26 0.00 -19.66 -3.55
CA GLU A 26 0.74 -18.65 -2.79
C GLU A 26 -0.19 -17.48 -2.48
N PHE A 27 -0.12 -16.97 -1.26
CA PHE A 27 -0.91 -15.82 -0.78
C PHE A 27 0.04 -14.69 -0.41
N TYR A 28 -0.32 -13.48 -0.82
CA TYR A 28 0.45 -12.25 -0.59
C TYR A 28 -0.42 -11.22 0.11
N GLY A 29 -0.06 -10.82 1.31
CA GLY A 29 -0.80 -9.85 2.12
C GLY A 29 0.11 -8.93 2.91
N PHE A 30 -0.50 -7.98 3.64
CA PHE A 30 0.19 -7.04 4.52
C PHE A 30 -0.10 -7.33 6.00
N SER A 31 -0.46 -8.58 6.32
CA SER A 31 -0.68 -9.08 7.67
C SER A 31 0.11 -10.37 7.86
N ASN A 32 0.52 -10.66 9.08
CA ASN A 32 1.15 -11.93 9.44
C ASN A 32 0.18 -13.11 9.42
N THR A 33 -1.11 -12.85 9.26
CA THR A 33 -2.15 -13.86 9.10
C THR A 33 -3.01 -13.53 7.88
N THR A 34 -3.43 -14.57 7.17
CA THR A 34 -4.37 -14.48 6.05
C THR A 34 -5.59 -15.35 6.37
N GLU A 35 -6.75 -14.73 6.44
CA GLU A 35 -8.01 -15.48 6.54
C GLU A 35 -8.41 -15.98 5.15
N LEU A 36 -8.81 -17.23 5.09
CA LEU A 36 -9.15 -17.92 3.86
C LEU A 36 -10.41 -18.73 4.04
N SER A 37 -11.40 -18.53 3.14
CA SER A 37 -12.53 -19.43 2.99
C SER A 37 -12.40 -20.17 1.66
N ILE A 38 -12.50 -21.50 1.70
CA ILE A 38 -12.32 -22.39 0.56
C ILE A 38 -13.65 -23.04 0.24
N TYR A 39 -14.15 -22.85 -0.98
CA TYR A 39 -15.34 -23.50 -1.52
C TYR A 39 -14.90 -24.48 -2.61
N SER A 40 -15.29 -25.75 -2.49
CA SER A 40 -15.06 -26.77 -3.52
C SER A 40 -16.23 -26.77 -4.51
N ALA A 41 -15.95 -27.04 -5.79
CA ALA A 41 -16.98 -27.02 -6.82
C ALA A 41 -18.08 -28.07 -6.62
N ASP A 42 -17.76 -29.17 -5.94
CA ASP A 42 -18.64 -30.32 -5.71
C ASP A 42 -19.31 -30.29 -4.32
N ALA A 43 -19.12 -29.21 -3.52
CA ALA A 43 -19.70 -29.08 -2.18
C ALA A 43 -21.02 -28.30 -2.20
N ASP A 44 -21.93 -28.63 -1.28
CA ASP A 44 -23.14 -27.84 -1.05
C ASP A 44 -22.77 -26.40 -0.66
N GLU A 45 -23.60 -25.41 -1.01
CA GLU A 45 -23.32 -23.97 -0.78
C GLU A 45 -23.02 -23.59 0.67
N SER A 46 -23.40 -24.45 1.63
CA SER A 46 -23.13 -24.28 3.06
C SER A 46 -21.80 -24.89 3.52
N ASP A 47 -21.12 -25.66 2.68
CA ASP A 47 -19.94 -26.43 3.09
C ASP A 47 -18.67 -25.74 2.55
N PHE A 48 -18.06 -24.93 3.41
CA PHE A 48 -16.80 -24.29 3.13
C PHE A 48 -15.82 -24.43 4.29
N GLU A 49 -14.55 -24.56 3.94
CA GLU A 49 -13.48 -24.67 4.92
C GLU A 49 -12.88 -23.28 5.23
N ARG A 50 -12.81 -22.92 6.52
CA ARG A 50 -12.07 -21.73 6.98
C ARG A 50 -10.69 -22.12 7.42
N ARG A 51 -9.69 -21.37 6.96
CA ARG A 51 -8.29 -21.49 7.41
C ARG A 51 -7.73 -20.12 7.77
N ILE A 52 -6.83 -20.12 8.74
CA ILE A 52 -5.96 -18.98 9.03
C ILE A 52 -4.55 -19.43 8.67
N LEU A 53 -3.98 -18.78 7.68
CA LEU A 53 -2.61 -19.02 7.25
C LEU A 53 -1.69 -18.03 7.98
N CYS A 54 -0.64 -18.54 8.61
CA CYS A 54 0.41 -17.70 9.17
C CYS A 54 1.49 -17.47 8.10
N ALA A 55 2.02 -16.25 8.02
CA ALA A 55 3.15 -15.97 7.16
C ALA A 55 4.39 -16.77 7.59
N ASN A 56 5.19 -17.19 6.64
CA ASN A 56 6.45 -17.88 6.89
C ASN A 56 7.45 -16.91 7.53
N GLY A 57 7.74 -17.08 8.84
CA GLY A 57 8.69 -16.22 9.57
C GLY A 57 8.02 -15.41 10.68
N SER A 58 7.85 -16.00 11.84
CA SER A 58 6.93 -15.58 12.92
C SER A 58 7.37 -14.40 13.80
N GLU A 59 8.48 -13.70 13.56
CA GLU A 59 8.96 -12.61 14.44
C GLU A 59 9.39 -11.35 13.68
N GLU A 60 8.85 -11.11 12.50
CA GLU A 60 9.30 -9.98 11.68
C GLU A 60 8.40 -8.75 11.84
N VAL A 61 9.03 -7.58 11.88
CA VAL A 61 8.34 -6.29 11.80
C VAL A 61 7.76 -6.15 10.40
N TRP A 62 6.46 -6.04 10.31
CA TRP A 62 5.72 -5.93 9.04
C TRP A 62 5.47 -4.49 8.64
N GLU A 63 5.61 -3.57 9.60
CA GLU A 63 5.29 -2.16 9.46
C GLU A 63 6.34 -1.33 10.21
N GLU A 64 6.90 -0.31 9.55
CA GLU A 64 7.86 0.63 10.13
C GLU A 64 7.43 2.06 9.81
N ASN A 65 7.24 2.89 10.86
CA ASN A 65 6.89 4.30 10.67
C ASN A 65 8.08 5.10 10.14
N ILE A 66 7.83 5.90 9.11
CA ILE A 66 8.81 6.81 8.52
C ILE A 66 8.57 8.21 9.05
N PHE A 67 9.60 8.81 9.65
CA PHE A 67 9.56 10.20 10.09
C PHE A 67 9.67 11.14 8.90
N PHE A 68 8.87 12.19 8.90
CA PHE A 68 8.88 13.22 7.88
C PHE A 68 8.87 14.62 8.50
N GLU A 69 9.35 15.60 7.76
CA GLU A 69 9.28 17.01 8.12
C GLU A 69 8.60 17.82 7.02
N GLU A 70 7.74 18.76 7.40
CA GLU A 70 7.15 19.72 6.47
C GLU A 70 8.13 20.84 6.18
N LEU A 71 8.38 21.12 4.90
CA LEU A 71 9.24 22.22 4.47
C LEU A 71 8.42 23.49 4.31
N LEU A 72 8.81 24.54 5.05
CA LEU A 72 8.10 25.84 5.10
C LEU A 72 8.12 26.61 3.76
N GLN A 73 9.05 26.29 2.87
CA GLN A 73 9.13 26.87 1.53
C GLN A 73 9.35 25.74 0.51
N PRO A 74 8.37 25.45 -0.34
CA PRO A 74 8.58 24.49 -1.42
C PRO A 74 9.66 25.02 -2.38
N PRO A 75 10.66 24.20 -2.74
CA PRO A 75 11.72 24.60 -3.68
C PRO A 75 11.24 24.85 -5.11
N CYS A 76 9.97 24.59 -5.39
CA CYS A 76 9.34 24.80 -6.71
C CYS A 76 8.14 25.73 -6.56
N ASN A 77 7.85 26.52 -7.62
CA ASN A 77 6.74 27.48 -7.72
C ASN A 77 5.35 26.81 -7.69
N GLY A 78 5.13 25.81 -6.83
CA GLY A 78 3.90 25.04 -6.75
C GLY A 78 3.06 25.40 -5.54
N THR A 79 1.75 25.48 -5.72
CA THR A 79 0.79 25.50 -4.62
C THR A 79 0.77 24.14 -3.95
N GLY A 80 0.81 24.10 -2.60
CA GLY A 80 0.70 22.86 -1.82
C GLY A 80 1.75 22.76 -0.72
N ARG A 81 1.70 21.64 -0.02
CA ARG A 81 2.65 21.33 1.05
C ARG A 81 3.73 20.38 0.53
N LEU A 82 4.93 20.55 1.02
CA LEU A 82 6.08 19.73 0.68
C LEU A 82 6.64 19.09 1.94
N TYR A 83 6.86 17.79 1.89
CA TYR A 83 7.39 17.00 3.00
C TYR A 83 8.67 16.30 2.56
N ARG A 84 9.66 16.26 3.45
CA ARG A 84 10.92 15.55 3.26
C ARG A 84 11.00 14.36 4.20
N PHE A 85 11.52 13.24 3.71
CA PHE A 85 11.78 12.04 4.51
C PHE A 85 12.92 11.24 3.93
N ALA A 86 13.37 10.24 4.67
CA ALA A 86 14.37 9.28 4.23
C ALA A 86 13.90 7.86 4.54
N LEU A 87 14.24 6.92 3.68
CA LEU A 87 13.98 5.50 3.92
C LEU A 87 15.12 4.86 4.73
N PRO A 88 14.83 3.83 5.56
CA PRO A 88 15.85 3.07 6.26
C PRO A 88 16.86 2.46 5.28
N GLN A 89 18.12 2.40 5.68
CA GLN A 89 19.18 1.84 4.83
C GLN A 89 19.12 0.31 4.72
N ASN A 90 18.44 -0.35 5.65
CA ASN A 90 18.37 -1.80 5.79
C ASN A 90 17.01 -2.38 5.39
N ILE A 91 16.36 -1.80 4.37
CA ILE A 91 15.12 -2.38 3.83
C ILE A 91 15.36 -3.84 3.45
N ARG A 92 14.47 -4.73 3.92
CA ARG A 92 14.62 -6.18 3.75
C ARG A 92 14.46 -6.57 2.29
N ARG A 93 15.53 -7.07 1.68
CA ARG A 93 15.57 -7.44 0.26
C ARG A 93 14.83 -8.71 -0.10
N LYS A 94 14.49 -9.54 0.89
CA LYS A 94 13.82 -10.84 0.67
C LYS A 94 12.31 -10.73 0.54
N GLN A 95 11.74 -9.59 0.89
CA GLN A 95 10.31 -9.34 0.86
C GLN A 95 10.02 -8.13 0.00
N ASP A 96 8.90 -8.14 -0.69
CA ASP A 96 8.44 -6.95 -1.38
C ASP A 96 8.09 -5.88 -0.34
N ALA A 97 8.79 -4.74 -0.40
CA ALA A 97 8.57 -3.60 0.46
C ALA A 97 7.75 -2.53 -0.26
N PHE A 98 6.83 -1.92 0.46
CA PHE A 98 5.94 -0.86 -0.05
C PHE A 98 6.06 0.38 0.82
N LEU A 99 6.29 1.51 0.18
CA LEU A 99 6.13 2.81 0.81
C LEU A 99 4.64 3.16 0.80
N CYS A 100 4.06 3.27 1.99
CA CYS A 100 2.64 3.52 2.20
C CYS A 100 2.46 4.95 2.70
N ILE A 101 1.63 5.72 2.00
CA ILE A 101 1.43 7.14 2.24
C ILE A 101 -0.06 7.40 2.46
N GLU A 102 -0.40 7.88 3.64
CA GLU A 102 -1.75 8.33 3.99
C GLU A 102 -1.78 9.86 3.97
N PHE A 103 -2.53 10.43 3.05
CA PHE A 103 -2.60 11.88 2.87
C PHE A 103 -4.00 12.34 2.52
N VAL A 104 -4.25 13.62 2.70
CA VAL A 104 -5.44 14.33 2.23
C VAL A 104 -5.00 15.44 1.29
N GLY A 105 -5.61 15.51 0.10
CA GLY A 105 -5.28 16.51 -0.90
C GLY A 105 -5.98 16.25 -2.22
N ASP A 106 -5.56 16.88 -3.29
CA ASP A 106 -6.00 16.61 -4.65
C ASP A 106 -5.11 15.55 -5.29
N ILE A 107 -3.82 15.89 -5.44
CA ILE A 107 -2.81 15.00 -6.00
C ILE A 107 -1.53 15.05 -5.16
N ALA A 108 -0.93 13.90 -4.92
CA ALA A 108 0.39 13.77 -4.34
C ALA A 108 1.43 13.40 -5.41
N ASN A 109 2.57 14.08 -5.41
CA ASN A 109 3.70 13.78 -6.28
C ASN A 109 4.88 13.34 -5.43
N LEU A 110 5.43 12.18 -5.72
CA LEU A 110 6.58 11.61 -5.04
C LEU A 110 7.85 11.84 -5.86
N TYR A 111 8.87 12.37 -5.22
CA TYR A 111 10.18 12.63 -5.82
C TYR A 111 11.27 11.86 -5.07
N HIS A 112 12.22 11.35 -5.81
CA HIS A 112 13.44 10.76 -5.30
C HIS A 112 14.66 11.41 -5.97
N ASN A 113 15.55 11.98 -5.18
CA ASN A 113 16.74 12.71 -5.65
C ASN A 113 16.40 13.78 -6.71
N GLY A 114 15.34 14.56 -6.48
CA GLY A 114 14.87 15.63 -7.34
C GLY A 114 14.09 15.19 -8.59
N LYS A 115 13.95 13.90 -8.85
CA LYS A 115 13.17 13.36 -9.99
C LYS A 115 11.81 12.86 -9.51
N ARG A 116 10.72 13.27 -10.18
CA ARG A 116 9.39 12.69 -9.91
C ARG A 116 9.38 11.22 -10.33
N VAL A 117 9.01 10.35 -9.39
CA VAL A 117 9.03 8.90 -9.56
C VAL A 117 7.64 8.28 -9.54
N ALA A 118 6.68 8.92 -8.89
CA ALA A 118 5.30 8.48 -8.86
C ALA A 118 4.36 9.66 -8.55
N ASP A 119 3.09 9.49 -8.83
CA ASP A 119 2.01 10.40 -8.44
C ASP A 119 0.73 9.62 -8.17
N TRP A 120 -0.17 10.21 -7.38
CA TRP A 120 -1.43 9.61 -7.00
C TRP A 120 -2.51 10.65 -6.78
N PHE A 121 -3.71 10.40 -7.32
CA PHE A 121 -4.90 11.17 -6.98
C PHE A 121 -5.47 10.68 -5.66
N TYR A 122 -5.92 11.60 -4.84
CA TYR A 122 -6.56 11.28 -3.57
C TYR A 122 -7.87 10.51 -3.79
N THR A 123 -7.99 9.37 -3.16
CA THR A 123 -9.19 8.51 -3.21
C THR A 123 -9.77 8.25 -1.83
N GLY A 124 -9.13 8.73 -0.76
CA GLY A 124 -9.43 8.36 0.62
C GLY A 124 -8.68 7.12 1.10
N GLU A 125 -8.05 6.38 0.18
CA GLU A 125 -7.28 5.18 0.50
C GLU A 125 -5.78 5.46 0.65
N MET A 126 -5.10 4.57 1.37
CA MET A 126 -3.65 4.59 1.51
C MET A 126 -2.96 4.30 0.16
N TRP A 127 -2.09 5.20 -0.27
CA TRP A 127 -1.27 5.03 -1.47
C TRP A 127 -0.09 4.09 -1.20
N ARG A 128 -0.02 2.96 -1.90
CA ARG A 128 1.08 1.98 -1.80
C ARG A 128 1.99 2.04 -3.02
N VAL A 129 3.25 2.35 -2.80
CA VAL A 129 4.30 2.44 -3.84
C VAL A 129 5.29 1.29 -3.66
N GLY A 130 5.31 0.34 -4.61
CA GLY A 130 6.23 -0.81 -4.57
C GLY A 130 7.69 -0.38 -4.77
N LEU A 131 8.53 -0.60 -3.78
CA LEU A 131 9.93 -0.14 -3.80
C LEU A 131 10.82 -0.93 -4.75
N LYS A 132 10.48 -2.16 -5.09
CA LYS A 132 11.22 -2.96 -6.07
C LYS A 132 11.33 -2.31 -7.46
N ASN A 133 10.42 -1.39 -7.78
CA ASN A 133 10.43 -0.67 -9.05
C ASN A 133 11.57 0.38 -9.15
N PHE A 134 12.29 0.66 -8.07
CA PHE A 134 13.36 1.67 -8.00
C PHE A 134 14.76 1.07 -8.05
N GLU A 135 14.93 -0.18 -8.53
CA GLU A 135 16.24 -0.85 -8.74
C GLU A 135 17.17 -0.75 -7.51
N GLU A 136 16.66 -1.00 -6.31
CA GLU A 136 17.42 -0.98 -5.04
C GLU A 136 18.11 0.38 -4.70
N LYS A 137 17.78 1.47 -5.36
CA LYS A 137 18.36 2.80 -5.12
C LYS A 137 17.47 3.63 -4.18
N TRP A 138 17.19 3.13 -2.99
CA TRP A 138 16.32 3.81 -2.01
C TRP A 138 17.05 4.87 -1.19
N ALA A 139 18.38 4.86 -1.19
CA ALA A 139 19.18 5.86 -0.51
C ALA A 139 19.03 7.23 -1.19
N GLY A 140 18.99 8.28 -0.38
CA GLY A 140 18.89 9.64 -0.85
C GLY A 140 17.68 10.38 -0.30
N GLU A 141 17.42 11.53 -0.89
CA GLU A 141 16.33 12.41 -0.46
C GLU A 141 15.02 12.00 -1.12
N TRP A 142 13.99 11.86 -0.29
CA TRP A 142 12.61 11.68 -0.73
C TRP A 142 11.80 12.91 -0.40
N LEU A 143 11.05 13.41 -1.39
CA LEU A 143 10.14 14.54 -1.24
C LEU A 143 8.74 14.14 -1.67
N LEU A 144 7.75 14.54 -0.89
CA LEU A 144 6.33 14.38 -1.20
C LEU A 144 5.69 15.76 -1.29
N GLN A 145 5.17 16.10 -2.45
CA GLN A 145 4.37 17.32 -2.65
C GLN A 145 2.90 16.94 -2.69
N ILE A 146 2.08 17.56 -1.85
CA ILE A 146 0.64 17.39 -1.83
C ILE A 146 -0.01 18.71 -2.28
N LYS A 147 -0.80 18.65 -3.35
CA LYS A 147 -1.62 19.77 -3.79
C LYS A 147 -2.92 19.80 -3.00
N PRO A 148 -3.42 20.98 -2.60
CA PRO A 148 -4.66 21.07 -1.84
C PRO A 148 -5.87 20.70 -2.69
N LEU A 149 -6.76 19.89 -2.12
CA LEU A 149 -8.09 19.68 -2.63
C LEU A 149 -8.96 20.88 -2.26
N GLN A 150 -9.61 21.50 -3.23
CA GLN A 150 -10.55 22.60 -2.99
C GLN A 150 -11.91 22.02 -2.58
N GLU A 151 -12.61 22.72 -1.69
CA GLU A 151 -13.94 22.28 -1.21
C GLU A 151 -14.99 22.25 -2.33
N ASP A 152 -14.85 23.13 -3.32
CA ASP A 152 -15.72 23.26 -4.50
C ASP A 152 -15.24 22.43 -5.71
N ALA A 153 -14.20 21.59 -5.52
CA ALA A 153 -13.72 20.72 -6.60
C ALA A 153 -14.79 19.72 -7.05
N ASP A 154 -14.98 19.61 -8.36
CA ASP A 154 -15.89 18.64 -8.97
C ASP A 154 -15.21 17.25 -9.07
N VAL A 155 -15.01 16.62 -7.91
CA VAL A 155 -14.43 15.28 -7.80
C VAL A 155 -15.36 14.37 -7.01
N TYR A 156 -15.48 13.12 -7.44
CA TYR A 156 -16.19 12.09 -6.69
C TYR A 156 -15.27 11.51 -5.61
N LEU A 157 -15.70 11.57 -4.36
CA LEU A 157 -15.09 10.90 -3.22
C LEU A 157 -16.21 10.21 -2.44
N GLU A 158 -15.97 8.97 -2.01
CA GLU A 158 -16.92 8.24 -1.15
C GLU A 158 -17.12 8.97 0.18
N GLU A 159 -16.02 9.46 0.77
CA GLU A 159 -16.04 10.32 1.95
C GLU A 159 -15.25 11.60 1.68
N ARG A 160 -15.86 12.75 1.94
CA ARG A 160 -15.18 14.03 1.80
C ARG A 160 -14.35 14.33 3.06
N PRO A 161 -13.09 14.77 2.91
CA PRO A 161 -12.27 15.16 4.05
C PRO A 161 -12.77 16.45 4.69
N SER A 162 -12.27 16.76 5.89
CA SER A 162 -12.50 18.06 6.54
C SER A 162 -11.68 19.15 5.83
N TYR A 163 -12.32 20.30 5.57
CA TYR A 163 -11.70 21.45 4.94
C TYR A 163 -11.38 22.55 5.96
N THR A 164 -10.26 23.23 5.75
CA THR A 164 -9.87 24.43 6.50
C THR A 164 -9.68 25.56 5.51
N GLU A 165 -10.40 26.65 5.66
CA GLU A 165 -10.39 27.79 4.72
C GLU A 165 -10.65 27.36 3.26
N GLY A 166 -11.61 26.44 3.06
CA GLY A 166 -12.00 25.91 1.75
C GLY A 166 -11.00 24.97 1.10
N LYS A 167 -9.99 24.47 1.83
CA LYS A 167 -8.96 23.58 1.33
C LYS A 167 -8.68 22.42 2.28
N ALA A 168 -8.36 21.26 1.71
CA ALA A 168 -7.85 20.11 2.44
C ALA A 168 -6.46 19.73 1.91
N CYS A 169 -5.44 19.74 2.78
CA CYS A 169 -4.06 19.40 2.40
C CYS A 169 -3.28 18.99 3.64
N LYS A 170 -3.03 17.70 3.81
CA LYS A 170 -2.32 17.16 4.98
C LYS A 170 -1.65 15.84 4.65
N LEU A 171 -0.46 15.62 5.19
CA LEU A 171 0.14 14.31 5.29
C LEU A 171 -0.14 13.75 6.68
N GLU A 172 -0.79 12.59 6.72
CA GLU A 172 -1.16 11.92 7.96
C GLU A 172 -0.05 10.99 8.43
N LYS A 173 0.40 10.11 7.54
CA LYS A 173 1.33 9.04 7.90
C LYS A 173 2.19 8.63 6.69
N ILE A 174 3.43 8.26 6.95
CA ILE A 174 4.27 7.49 6.01
C ILE A 174 4.76 6.26 6.77
N LEU A 175 4.65 5.10 6.15
CA LEU A 175 5.20 3.87 6.68
C LEU A 175 5.76 2.96 5.58
N LEU A 176 6.62 2.08 5.99
CA LEU A 176 7.14 1.00 5.17
C LEU A 176 6.43 -0.28 5.57
N GLU A 177 5.69 -0.88 4.65
CA GLU A 177 5.06 -2.19 4.82
C GLU A 177 5.84 -3.25 4.05
N TYR A 178 5.95 -4.43 4.63
CA TYR A 178 6.54 -5.58 3.97
C TYR A 178 5.44 -6.58 3.63
N GLN A 179 5.44 -7.04 2.38
CA GLN A 179 4.47 -8.04 1.96
C GLN A 179 4.82 -9.42 2.52
N CYS A 180 3.85 -10.03 3.16
CA CYS A 180 3.95 -11.37 3.71
C CYS A 180 3.57 -12.40 2.67
N GLN A 181 4.24 -13.53 2.68
CA GLN A 181 3.92 -14.68 1.84
C GLN A 181 3.55 -15.89 2.72
N SER A 182 2.42 -16.52 2.40
CA SER A 182 2.03 -17.84 2.91
C SER A 182 1.65 -18.75 1.76
N CYS A 183 1.57 -20.06 1.97
CA CYS A 183 1.22 -21.04 0.93
C CYS A 183 0.42 -22.21 1.49
N ILE A 184 -0.34 -22.88 0.61
CA ILE A 184 -1.03 -24.15 0.82
C ILE A 184 -0.82 -25.09 -0.36
#